data_1c99f5e9deed71f4cc7e97a143133804
#
_entry.id   1c99f5e9deed71f4cc7e97a143133804
#
_cell.length_a   1.000
_cell.length_b   1.000
_cell.length_c   1.000
_cell.angle_alpha   90.00
_cell.angle_beta   90.00
_cell.angle_gamma   90.00
#
_symmetry.space_group_name_H-M   'P 1'
#
loop_
_entity.id
_entity.type
_entity.pdbx_description
1 polymer ?
#
loop_
_entity_poly.entity_id
_entity_poly.type
_entity_poly.pdbx_seq_one_letter_code
_entity_poly.pdbx_strand_id
1 'polypeptide(L)'
;MKDTRSKELYERAKVHIPGGVNSPVRAFRAVNRTPRFMESAKGDRIIDADGNEYIDYVCSWGPGILGHAHPQVIKKVMDSCENGLTFGAPTEKEVILAELISELIPSMEVSRLVSSGTEAVMSAIRAARGFTGRDKIVKFRGCYHGHSDSLLVKAGSGALTTSVPDSAGVPKDDTRNTLVAEYNDKDSVQKLFDENKDQIAAVIVEPVAANMGLVLPEEGFLEFLREITKDHGSLLIFDEVITGFRLSLGGAQQYYNIKPDITTLGKIVGGGMPIGAYGGRREIMQMISPDGPVYQAGTLSGNPVATTAGIETLNILKNDPQIYERLEQKTRKLADAAREAGKGHICVNQIGSLMSVFFTDQKVRDFESAVTSNTEQYADYFGYLLDRGIYIAPSQFETMFISNAHTEEDIEKTCKLAGEALCSLDF
;
A
#
# COMPACT_ATOMS: atom_id res chain seq x y z
N MET A 1 15.32 24.35 6.40
CA MET A 1 14.08 24.61 7.18
C MET A 1 14.32 24.49 8.67
N LYS A 2 13.51 25.13 9.51
CA LYS A 2 13.58 25.00 10.98
C LYS A 2 13.14 23.59 11.40
N ASP A 3 13.70 23.08 12.49
CA ASP A 3 13.31 21.74 13.03
C ASP A 3 13.44 21.67 14.57
N THR A 4 13.45 22.83 15.21
CA THR A 4 13.68 22.94 16.67
C THR A 4 12.56 22.26 17.45
N ARG A 5 11.30 22.57 17.10
CA ARG A 5 10.14 21.99 17.77
C ARG A 5 9.99 20.49 17.47
N SER A 6 10.24 20.09 16.24
CA SER A 6 10.24 18.68 15.85
C SER A 6 11.30 17.87 16.61
N LYS A 7 12.51 18.44 16.84
CA LYS A 7 13.53 17.82 17.69
C LYS A 7 13.08 17.62 19.13
N GLU A 8 12.53 18.68 19.74
CA GLU A 8 11.99 18.60 21.11
C GLU A 8 10.92 17.52 21.23
N LEU A 9 9.96 17.49 20.29
CA LEU A 9 8.89 16.51 20.28
C LEU A 9 9.43 15.09 20.07
N TYR A 10 10.42 14.92 19.23
CA TYR A 10 11.05 13.61 19.00
C TYR A 10 11.76 13.09 20.25
N GLU A 11 12.53 13.94 20.96
CA GLU A 11 13.16 13.54 22.23
C GLU A 11 12.11 13.12 23.28
N ARG A 12 11.02 13.88 23.40
CA ARG A 12 9.90 13.52 24.28
C ARG A 12 9.21 12.22 23.85
N ALA A 13 8.98 12.05 22.54
CA ALA A 13 8.36 10.85 22.00
C ALA A 13 9.15 9.58 22.28
N LYS A 14 10.48 9.64 22.18
CA LYS A 14 11.37 8.50 22.46
C LYS A 14 11.27 7.98 23.91
N VAL A 15 10.82 8.81 24.86
CA VAL A 15 10.62 8.39 26.25
C VAL A 15 9.41 7.48 26.42
N HIS A 16 8.36 7.65 25.57
CA HIS A 16 7.06 7.01 25.74
C HIS A 16 6.66 6.11 24.57
N ILE A 17 7.31 6.25 23.42
CA ILE A 17 6.98 5.53 22.20
C ILE A 17 8.24 4.85 21.66
N PRO A 18 8.23 3.56 21.38
CA PRO A 18 9.39 2.85 20.81
C PRO A 18 9.93 3.55 19.56
N GLY A 19 11.21 4.02 19.63
CA GLY A 19 11.82 4.78 18.55
C GLY A 19 11.21 6.17 18.28
N GLY A 20 10.29 6.63 19.14
CA GLY A 20 9.62 7.94 19.04
C GLY A 20 8.49 7.99 18.00
N VAL A 21 8.09 6.86 17.43
CA VAL A 21 7.12 6.80 16.32
C VAL A 21 6.22 5.56 16.42
N ASN A 22 5.01 5.64 15.85
CA ASN A 22 4.07 4.52 15.79
C ASN A 22 4.18 3.67 14.50
N SER A 23 5.15 4.00 13.64
CA SER A 23 5.53 3.18 12.47
C SER A 23 6.99 3.45 12.12
N PRO A 24 7.83 2.41 11.88
CA PRO A 24 9.28 2.53 11.84
C PRO A 24 9.83 3.55 10.83
N VAL A 25 9.26 3.60 9.63
CA VAL A 25 9.71 4.50 8.55
C VAL A 25 9.60 5.98 8.93
N ARG A 26 8.65 6.34 9.80
CA ARG A 26 8.43 7.72 10.27
C ARG A 26 9.57 8.28 11.11
N ALA A 27 10.51 7.43 11.57
CA ALA A 27 11.66 7.86 12.37
C ALA A 27 12.80 8.50 11.53
N PHE A 28 12.70 8.54 10.21
CA PHE A 28 13.69 9.12 9.27
C PHE A 28 15.11 8.53 9.39
N ARG A 29 15.22 7.30 9.93
CA ARG A 29 16.53 6.65 10.12
C ARG A 29 17.26 6.39 8.81
N ALA A 30 16.51 5.96 7.78
CA ALA A 30 17.07 5.65 6.47
C ALA A 30 17.63 6.88 5.73
N VAL A 31 17.27 8.09 6.15
CA VAL A 31 17.71 9.36 5.56
C VAL A 31 18.55 10.22 6.52
N ASN A 32 18.93 9.68 7.68
CA ASN A 32 19.77 10.33 8.69
C ASN A 32 19.31 11.74 9.11
N ARG A 33 17.98 11.94 9.25
CA ARG A 33 17.40 13.23 9.61
C ARG A 33 16.44 13.13 10.79
N THR A 34 16.17 14.27 11.41
CA THR A 34 15.11 14.38 12.42
C THR A 34 13.74 14.30 11.74
N PRO A 35 12.84 13.43 12.21
CA PRO A 35 11.47 13.37 11.68
C PRO A 35 10.73 14.68 11.91
N ARG A 36 9.89 15.07 10.96
CA ARG A 36 9.01 16.23 11.08
C ARG A 36 7.73 15.81 11.78
N PHE A 37 7.33 16.57 12.81
CA PHE A 37 6.07 16.37 13.50
C PHE A 37 5.01 17.26 12.83
N MET A 38 4.02 16.66 12.20
CA MET A 38 3.00 17.38 11.45
C MET A 38 1.92 17.90 12.38
N GLU A 39 1.46 19.13 12.16
CA GLU A 39 0.40 19.82 12.90
C GLU A 39 -0.91 19.87 12.12
N SER A 40 -0.85 20.11 10.82
CA SER A 40 -2.02 20.20 9.97
C SER A 40 -1.73 19.80 8.52
N ALA A 41 -2.81 19.51 7.78
CA ALA A 41 -2.72 19.20 6.36
C ALA A 41 -3.99 19.63 5.63
N LYS A 42 -3.86 20.18 4.41
CA LYS A 42 -4.98 20.58 3.56
C LYS A 42 -4.58 20.52 2.08
N GLY A 43 -5.43 19.91 1.26
CA GLY A 43 -5.11 19.72 -0.16
C GLY A 43 -3.87 18.86 -0.33
N ASP A 44 -2.88 19.35 -1.01
CA ASP A 44 -1.57 18.73 -1.20
C ASP A 44 -0.49 19.26 -0.24
N ARG A 45 -0.86 20.06 0.76
CA ARG A 45 0.04 20.68 1.74
C ARG A 45 -0.03 19.99 3.09
N ILE A 46 1.15 19.84 3.71
CA ILE A 46 1.29 19.52 5.13
C ILE A 46 2.15 20.59 5.82
N ILE A 47 1.83 20.87 7.07
CA ILE A 47 2.53 21.88 7.88
C ILE A 47 3.06 21.18 9.13
N ASP A 48 4.35 21.36 9.42
CA ASP A 48 4.97 20.80 10.61
C ASP A 48 4.86 21.72 11.83
N ALA A 49 5.22 21.19 12.99
CA ALA A 49 5.19 21.90 14.27
C ALA A 49 6.18 23.09 14.38
N ASP A 50 7.09 23.22 13.42
CA ASP A 50 8.00 24.34 13.28
C ASP A 50 7.45 25.42 12.32
N GLY A 51 6.27 25.20 11.73
CA GLY A 51 5.60 26.09 10.79
C GLY A 51 6.12 25.99 9.36
N ASN A 52 6.88 24.95 9.02
CA ASN A 52 7.28 24.75 7.64
C ASN A 52 6.15 24.07 6.85
N GLU A 53 5.94 24.55 5.62
CA GLU A 53 4.97 24.00 4.69
C GLU A 53 5.65 23.16 3.61
N TYR A 54 5.06 22.01 3.25
CA TYR A 54 5.56 21.09 2.26
C TYR A 54 4.47 20.68 1.28
N ILE A 55 4.83 20.48 0.00
CA ILE A 55 4.05 19.70 -0.96
C ILE A 55 4.22 18.24 -0.59
N ASP A 56 3.14 17.52 -0.35
CA ASP A 56 3.16 16.16 0.19
C ASP A 56 2.96 15.08 -0.87
N TYR A 57 4.02 14.35 -1.18
CA TYR A 57 4.00 13.17 -2.04
C TYR A 57 3.96 11.84 -1.27
N VAL A 58 3.82 11.86 0.05
CA VAL A 58 3.55 10.68 0.86
C VAL A 58 2.05 10.37 0.89
N CYS A 59 1.19 11.40 0.83
CA CYS A 59 -0.28 11.28 0.80
C CYS A 59 -0.80 10.29 1.85
N SER A 60 -0.28 10.38 3.10
CA SER A 60 -0.58 9.46 4.21
C SER A 60 -0.29 7.98 3.92
N TRP A 61 0.68 7.67 3.07
CA TRP A 61 1.02 6.31 2.59
C TRP A 61 -0.06 5.70 1.70
N GLY A 62 -0.76 6.54 0.95
CA GLY A 62 -1.68 6.14 -0.10
C GLY A 62 -3.15 6.49 0.04
N PRO A 63 -3.78 6.67 1.23
CA PRO A 63 -5.20 7.01 1.29
C PRO A 63 -5.55 8.39 0.70
N GLY A 64 -4.60 9.31 0.64
CA GLY A 64 -4.80 10.70 0.24
C GLY A 64 -4.97 10.96 -1.27
N ILE A 65 -5.73 10.13 -2.00
CA ILE A 65 -5.94 10.32 -3.45
C ILE A 65 -6.66 11.64 -3.79
N LEU A 66 -7.54 12.11 -2.93
CA LEU A 66 -8.25 13.40 -3.07
C LEU A 66 -7.46 14.59 -2.49
N GLY A 67 -6.32 14.32 -1.84
CA GLY A 67 -5.61 15.27 -1.00
C GLY A 67 -6.10 15.25 0.45
N HIS A 68 -5.44 16.05 1.30
CA HIS A 68 -5.78 16.18 2.72
C HIS A 68 -7.04 17.00 2.94
N ALA A 69 -7.78 16.66 3.99
CA ALA A 69 -8.94 17.39 4.49
C ALA A 69 -9.93 17.80 3.39
N HIS A 70 -10.27 16.86 2.48
CA HIS A 70 -11.22 17.14 1.40
C HIS A 70 -12.56 17.64 1.98
N PRO A 71 -13.08 18.82 1.57
CA PRO A 71 -14.18 19.49 2.27
C PRO A 71 -15.46 18.66 2.43
N GLN A 72 -15.85 17.91 1.37
CA GLN A 72 -17.04 17.06 1.41
C GLN A 72 -16.85 15.88 2.38
N VAL A 73 -15.69 15.22 2.35
CA VAL A 73 -15.38 14.10 3.25
C VAL A 73 -15.37 14.57 4.70
N ILE A 74 -14.67 15.68 5.00
CA ILE A 74 -14.59 16.22 6.35
C ILE A 74 -15.98 16.62 6.87
N LYS A 75 -16.80 17.29 6.05
CA LYS A 75 -18.16 17.67 6.44
C LYS A 75 -19.00 16.45 6.84
N LYS A 76 -19.00 15.40 5.99
CA LYS A 76 -19.77 14.18 6.25
C LYS A 76 -19.27 13.41 7.49
N VAL A 77 -17.96 13.41 7.72
CA VAL A 77 -17.35 12.81 8.93
C VAL A 77 -17.81 13.59 10.17
N MET A 78 -17.77 14.92 10.16
CA MET A 78 -18.24 15.75 11.27
C MET A 78 -19.73 15.50 11.57
N ASP A 79 -20.58 15.51 10.53
CA ASP A 79 -22.01 15.20 10.66
C ASP A 79 -22.24 13.79 11.25
N SER A 80 -21.38 12.82 10.88
CA SER A 80 -21.45 11.46 11.43
C SER A 80 -21.05 11.39 12.91
N CYS A 81 -20.04 12.16 13.34
CA CYS A 81 -19.56 12.19 14.72
C CYS A 81 -20.64 12.69 15.70
N GLU A 82 -21.53 13.58 15.28
CA GLU A 82 -22.64 14.08 16.09
C GLU A 82 -23.61 12.97 16.55
N ASN A 83 -23.71 11.88 15.76
CA ASN A 83 -24.56 10.73 16.06
C ASN A 83 -23.86 9.61 16.85
N GLY A 84 -22.60 9.79 17.23
CA GLY A 84 -21.77 8.81 17.94
C GLY A 84 -20.70 8.17 17.08
N LEU A 85 -19.62 7.71 17.73
CA LEU A 85 -18.44 7.20 17.07
C LEU A 85 -18.50 5.69 16.77
N THR A 86 -19.23 4.93 17.60
CA THR A 86 -19.37 3.48 17.51
C THR A 86 -20.57 3.01 18.30
N PHE A 87 -21.19 1.91 17.86
CA PHE A 87 -22.43 1.42 18.51
C PHE A 87 -22.32 -0.02 19.01
N GLY A 88 -21.32 -0.80 18.56
CA GLY A 88 -21.25 -2.24 18.82
C GLY A 88 -22.43 -3.01 18.20
N ALA A 89 -23.05 -2.45 17.15
CA ALA A 89 -24.20 -2.97 16.45
C ALA A 89 -24.09 -2.62 14.95
N PRO A 90 -24.74 -3.37 14.04
CA PRO A 90 -24.76 -3.08 12.62
C PRO A 90 -25.35 -1.69 12.31
N THR A 91 -24.86 -1.06 11.24
CA THR A 91 -25.33 0.23 10.75
C THR A 91 -25.70 0.16 9.28
N GLU A 92 -26.61 1.03 8.83
CA GLU A 92 -26.95 1.19 7.40
C GLU A 92 -25.72 1.54 6.55
N LYS A 93 -24.76 2.32 7.12
CA LYS A 93 -23.54 2.72 6.42
C LYS A 93 -22.63 1.54 6.07
N GLU A 94 -22.60 0.49 6.89
CA GLU A 94 -21.89 -0.75 6.56
C GLU A 94 -22.49 -1.41 5.32
N VAL A 95 -23.82 -1.45 5.21
CA VAL A 95 -24.52 -2.00 4.03
C VAL A 95 -24.19 -1.18 2.80
N ILE A 96 -24.32 0.16 2.86
CA ILE A 96 -24.03 1.06 1.75
C ILE A 96 -22.58 0.91 1.27
N LEU A 97 -21.61 0.84 2.20
CA LEU A 97 -20.21 0.68 1.82
C LEU A 97 -19.95 -0.69 1.20
N ALA A 98 -20.55 -1.76 1.71
CA ALA A 98 -20.41 -3.11 1.15
C ALA A 98 -21.01 -3.21 -0.26
N GLU A 99 -22.18 -2.61 -0.48
CA GLU A 99 -22.81 -2.51 -1.80
C GLU A 99 -21.93 -1.74 -2.79
N LEU A 100 -21.38 -0.61 -2.36
CA LEU A 100 -20.50 0.22 -3.17
C LEU A 100 -19.19 -0.53 -3.51
N ILE A 101 -18.59 -1.25 -2.56
CA ILE A 101 -17.42 -2.10 -2.82
C ILE A 101 -17.77 -3.17 -3.86
N SER A 102 -18.89 -3.89 -3.71
CA SER A 102 -19.30 -4.91 -4.67
C SER A 102 -19.60 -4.36 -6.06
N GLU A 103 -20.12 -3.14 -6.15
CA GLU A 103 -20.35 -2.45 -7.43
C GLU A 103 -19.04 -2.11 -8.14
N LEU A 104 -18.06 -1.59 -7.38
CA LEU A 104 -16.82 -1.05 -7.93
C LEU A 104 -15.71 -2.09 -8.12
N ILE A 105 -15.70 -3.15 -7.31
CA ILE A 105 -14.70 -4.23 -7.33
C ILE A 105 -15.41 -5.56 -7.64
N PRO A 106 -15.54 -5.95 -8.93
CA PRO A 106 -16.40 -7.07 -9.33
C PRO A 106 -15.97 -8.45 -8.80
N SER A 107 -14.76 -8.63 -8.34
CA SER A 107 -14.33 -9.86 -7.66
C SER A 107 -14.91 -10.01 -6.25
N MET A 108 -15.30 -8.88 -5.61
CA MET A 108 -15.81 -8.85 -4.24
C MET A 108 -17.35 -8.95 -4.21
N GLU A 109 -17.88 -10.12 -4.55
CA GLU A 109 -19.32 -10.40 -4.51
C GLU A 109 -19.89 -10.27 -3.10
N VAL A 110 -19.08 -10.61 -2.08
CA VAL A 110 -19.37 -10.44 -0.66
C VAL A 110 -18.11 -9.95 0.02
N SER A 111 -18.22 -9.01 0.96
CA SER A 111 -17.09 -8.44 1.69
C SER A 111 -17.35 -8.36 3.19
N ARG A 112 -16.28 -8.32 3.96
CA ARG A 112 -16.25 -8.08 5.40
C ARG A 112 -15.34 -6.92 5.72
N LEU A 113 -15.86 -5.94 6.48
CA LEU A 113 -15.08 -4.79 6.94
C LEU A 113 -14.23 -5.18 8.17
N VAL A 114 -13.04 -4.61 8.25
CA VAL A 114 -12.07 -4.73 9.34
C VAL A 114 -11.44 -3.37 9.60
N SER A 115 -10.52 -3.24 10.57
CA SER A 115 -9.96 -1.94 10.97
C SER A 115 -8.62 -1.60 10.31
N SER A 116 -8.02 -2.52 9.57
CA SER A 116 -6.72 -2.29 8.89
C SER A 116 -6.50 -3.24 7.71
N GLY A 117 -5.54 -2.90 6.85
CA GLY A 117 -5.07 -3.80 5.78
C GLY A 117 -4.46 -5.09 6.33
N THR A 118 -3.76 -5.03 7.46
CA THR A 118 -3.22 -6.22 8.14
C THR A 118 -4.33 -7.20 8.53
N GLU A 119 -5.42 -6.71 9.13
CA GLU A 119 -6.58 -7.55 9.47
C GLU A 119 -7.26 -8.10 8.23
N ALA A 120 -7.37 -7.30 7.16
CA ALA A 120 -7.95 -7.75 5.89
C ALA A 120 -7.16 -8.92 5.31
N VAL A 121 -5.83 -8.79 5.20
CA VAL A 121 -4.96 -9.85 4.66
C VAL A 121 -4.95 -11.08 5.57
N MET A 122 -4.79 -10.91 6.88
CA MET A 122 -4.82 -12.01 7.84
C MET A 122 -6.12 -12.83 7.71
N SER A 123 -7.26 -12.14 7.55
CA SER A 123 -8.58 -12.76 7.42
C SER A 123 -8.77 -13.43 6.05
N ALA A 124 -8.28 -12.82 4.98
CA ALA A 124 -8.30 -13.39 3.63
C ALA A 124 -7.51 -14.71 3.56
N ILE A 125 -6.31 -14.76 4.16
CA ILE A 125 -5.51 -15.98 4.23
C ILE A 125 -6.22 -17.05 5.04
N ARG A 126 -6.82 -16.70 6.18
CA ARG A 126 -7.60 -17.64 7.00
C ARG A 126 -8.80 -18.19 6.22
N ALA A 127 -9.50 -17.34 5.47
CA ALA A 127 -10.60 -17.76 4.61
C ALA A 127 -10.13 -18.73 3.52
N ALA A 128 -9.01 -18.42 2.86
CA ALA A 128 -8.42 -19.26 1.82
C ALA A 128 -8.03 -20.65 2.36
N ARG A 129 -7.38 -20.70 3.52
CA ARG A 129 -7.05 -21.96 4.21
C ARG A 129 -8.31 -22.75 4.58
N GLY A 130 -9.30 -22.07 5.17
CA GLY A 130 -10.56 -22.71 5.55
C GLY A 130 -11.35 -23.28 4.37
N PHE A 131 -11.37 -22.55 3.24
CA PHE A 131 -12.06 -22.97 2.03
C PHE A 131 -11.38 -24.15 1.32
N THR A 132 -10.04 -24.10 1.19
CA THR A 132 -9.28 -25.13 0.46
C THR A 132 -8.94 -26.34 1.31
N GLY A 133 -8.98 -26.23 2.63
CA GLY A 133 -8.46 -27.26 3.56
C GLY A 133 -6.94 -27.42 3.51
N ARG A 134 -6.21 -26.45 2.97
CA ARG A 134 -4.75 -26.47 2.79
C ARG A 134 -4.08 -25.43 3.66
N ASP A 135 -2.81 -25.65 4.06
CA ASP A 135 -2.11 -24.80 5.02
C ASP A 135 -1.16 -23.77 4.38
N LYS A 136 -0.53 -24.12 3.26
CA LYS A 136 0.55 -23.32 2.69
C LYS A 136 0.03 -22.14 1.89
N ILE A 137 0.76 -21.03 1.94
CA ILE A 137 0.55 -19.88 1.07
C ILE A 137 1.86 -19.51 0.38
N VAL A 138 1.75 -18.92 -0.80
CA VAL A 138 2.87 -18.31 -1.51
C VAL A 138 2.72 -16.80 -1.42
N LYS A 139 3.79 -16.10 -1.03
CA LYS A 139 3.97 -14.65 -1.13
C LYS A 139 5.21 -14.32 -1.93
N PHE A 140 5.43 -13.05 -2.24
CA PHE A 140 6.60 -12.61 -3.01
C PHE A 140 7.59 -11.84 -2.16
N ARG A 141 8.88 -12.04 -2.41
CA ARG A 141 9.96 -11.29 -1.76
C ARG A 141 9.81 -9.80 -2.09
N GLY A 142 10.03 -8.95 -1.09
CA GLY A 142 9.84 -7.50 -1.19
C GLY A 142 8.39 -7.01 -1.07
N CYS A 143 7.39 -7.88 -1.25
CA CYS A 143 5.99 -7.52 -1.02
C CYS A 143 5.64 -7.50 0.47
N TYR A 144 4.84 -6.52 0.87
CA TYR A 144 4.35 -6.35 2.24
C TYR A 144 2.83 -6.55 2.32
N HIS A 145 2.40 -7.40 3.23
CA HIS A 145 1.01 -7.79 3.40
C HIS A 145 0.52 -7.61 4.86
N GLY A 146 0.99 -6.55 5.52
CA GLY A 146 0.72 -6.34 6.93
C GLY A 146 1.72 -7.09 7.83
N HIS A 147 1.53 -6.98 9.15
CA HIS A 147 2.46 -7.46 10.15
C HIS A 147 1.95 -8.66 10.98
N SER A 148 1.10 -9.51 10.39
CA SER A 148 0.77 -10.80 11.02
C SER A 148 1.97 -11.74 10.96
N ASP A 149 2.18 -12.55 11.99
CA ASP A 149 3.38 -13.37 12.18
C ASP A 149 3.69 -14.26 10.98
N SER A 150 2.67 -14.89 10.40
CA SER A 150 2.82 -15.76 9.22
C SER A 150 3.35 -15.05 7.96
N LEU A 151 3.31 -13.72 7.91
CA LEU A 151 3.72 -12.91 6.74
C LEU A 151 5.06 -12.20 6.94
N LEU A 152 5.58 -12.18 8.16
CA LEU A 152 6.88 -11.62 8.50
C LEU A 152 7.99 -12.64 8.21
N VAL A 153 8.21 -12.91 6.93
CA VAL A 153 9.10 -13.94 6.42
C VAL A 153 10.13 -13.35 5.48
N LYS A 154 11.41 -13.64 5.72
CA LYS A 154 12.53 -13.45 4.79
C LYS A 154 12.81 -14.72 4.01
N ALA A 155 12.93 -14.61 2.68
CA ALA A 155 13.57 -15.62 1.88
C ALA A 155 15.10 -15.50 2.02
N GLY A 156 15.76 -16.50 2.59
CA GLY A 156 17.22 -16.57 2.57
C GLY A 156 17.76 -16.79 1.15
N SER A 157 18.95 -16.26 0.83
CA SER A 157 19.65 -16.54 -0.43
C SER A 157 19.95 -18.04 -0.53
N GLY A 158 19.28 -18.74 -1.41
CA GLY A 158 19.47 -20.17 -1.69
C GLY A 158 18.42 -21.11 -1.11
N ALA A 159 17.36 -20.61 -0.45
CA ALA A 159 16.34 -21.47 0.11
C ALA A 159 14.93 -20.98 -0.24
N LEU A 160 14.46 -21.28 -1.43
CA LEU A 160 13.02 -21.29 -1.75
C LEU A 160 12.22 -22.24 -0.83
N THR A 161 12.91 -23.01 0.02
CA THR A 161 12.33 -24.09 0.84
C THR A 161 12.32 -23.83 2.34
N THR A 162 13.02 -22.80 2.87
CA THR A 162 13.07 -22.53 4.31
C THR A 162 12.66 -21.09 4.61
N SER A 163 11.47 -20.94 5.14
CA SER A 163 10.94 -19.64 5.61
C SER A 163 11.62 -19.23 6.92
N VAL A 164 12.40 -18.14 6.89
CA VAL A 164 13.05 -17.57 8.08
C VAL A 164 12.27 -16.35 8.53
N PRO A 165 11.88 -16.24 9.83
CA PRO A 165 11.23 -15.05 10.34
C PRO A 165 12.05 -13.78 10.12
N ASP A 166 11.37 -12.71 9.67
CA ASP A 166 11.96 -11.37 9.44
C ASP A 166 12.00 -10.53 10.72
N SER A 167 11.26 -10.93 11.74
CA SER A 167 11.15 -10.22 13.01
C SER A 167 11.51 -11.13 14.18
N ALA A 168 12.25 -10.57 15.15
CA ALA A 168 12.38 -11.19 16.46
C ALA A 168 10.98 -11.34 17.09
N GLY A 169 10.75 -12.45 17.79
CA GLY A 169 9.49 -12.76 18.43
C GLY A 169 8.50 -13.54 17.57
N VAL A 170 8.74 -13.69 16.28
CA VAL A 170 7.93 -14.56 15.40
C VAL A 170 8.42 -16.00 15.53
N PRO A 171 7.58 -16.96 16.00
CA PRO A 171 7.93 -18.35 16.06
C PRO A 171 8.19 -18.94 14.66
N LYS A 172 9.16 -19.85 14.55
CA LYS A 172 9.46 -20.52 13.28
C LYS A 172 8.27 -21.31 12.73
N ASP A 173 7.46 -21.86 13.63
CA ASP A 173 6.27 -22.62 13.25
C ASP A 173 5.18 -21.76 12.60
N ASP A 174 5.10 -20.46 12.92
CA ASP A 174 4.12 -19.56 12.31
C ASP A 174 4.47 -19.23 10.86
N THR A 175 5.75 -19.29 10.51
CA THR A 175 6.23 -18.99 9.14
C THR A 175 6.43 -20.22 8.27
N ARG A 176 6.45 -21.45 8.83
CA ARG A 176 6.76 -22.69 8.09
C ARG A 176 5.85 -22.97 6.90
N ASN A 177 4.62 -22.47 6.96
CA ASN A 177 3.60 -22.64 5.92
C ASN A 177 3.53 -21.45 4.94
N THR A 178 4.50 -20.52 5.01
CA THR A 178 4.59 -19.38 4.10
C THR A 178 5.78 -19.56 3.18
N LEU A 179 5.49 -19.87 1.93
CA LEU A 179 6.47 -20.04 0.87
C LEU A 179 6.75 -18.67 0.25
N VAL A 180 8.00 -18.44 -0.16
CA VAL A 180 8.39 -17.15 -0.77
C VAL A 180 8.91 -17.41 -2.18
N ALA A 181 8.28 -16.75 -3.16
CA ALA A 181 8.70 -16.69 -4.55
C ALA A 181 9.36 -15.34 -4.86
N GLU A 182 10.06 -15.25 -5.98
CA GLU A 182 10.55 -13.99 -6.51
C GLU A 182 9.47 -13.33 -7.38
N TYR A 183 9.31 -12.00 -7.22
CA TYR A 183 8.36 -11.23 -8.04
C TYR A 183 8.84 -11.18 -9.49
N ASN A 184 7.93 -11.34 -10.46
CA ASN A 184 8.23 -11.45 -11.89
C ASN A 184 9.01 -12.70 -12.33
N ASP A 185 9.18 -13.69 -11.43
CA ASP A 185 9.81 -14.96 -11.75
C ASP A 185 8.79 -16.12 -11.72
N LYS A 186 8.30 -16.49 -12.92
CA LYS A 186 7.32 -17.56 -13.10
C LYS A 186 7.89 -18.93 -12.70
N ASP A 187 9.18 -19.16 -12.94
CA ASP A 187 9.85 -20.43 -12.64
C ASP A 187 9.96 -20.64 -11.12
N SER A 188 10.21 -19.58 -10.36
CA SER A 188 10.22 -19.64 -8.90
C SER A 188 8.86 -20.08 -8.34
N VAL A 189 7.77 -19.59 -8.91
CA VAL A 189 6.39 -19.96 -8.51
C VAL A 189 6.08 -21.39 -8.93
N GLN A 190 6.40 -21.77 -10.19
CA GLN A 190 6.19 -23.12 -10.71
C GLN A 190 6.87 -24.17 -9.82
N LYS A 191 8.13 -23.93 -9.48
CA LYS A 191 8.90 -24.81 -8.59
C LYS A 191 8.21 -25.02 -7.24
N LEU A 192 7.66 -23.95 -6.63
CA LEU A 192 6.95 -24.08 -5.36
C LEU A 192 5.70 -24.96 -5.50
N PHE A 193 4.96 -24.85 -6.60
CA PHE A 193 3.81 -25.72 -6.87
C PHE A 193 4.20 -27.18 -7.10
N ASP A 194 5.29 -27.43 -7.82
CA ASP A 194 5.79 -28.77 -8.08
C ASP A 194 6.25 -29.49 -6.81
N GLU A 195 6.92 -28.74 -5.90
CA GLU A 195 7.43 -29.27 -4.63
C GLU A 195 6.33 -29.40 -3.55
N ASN A 196 5.19 -28.70 -3.70
CA ASN A 196 4.12 -28.64 -2.69
C ASN A 196 2.75 -29.01 -3.27
N LYS A 197 2.69 -30.10 -4.05
CA LYS A 197 1.47 -30.58 -4.69
C LYS A 197 0.32 -30.69 -3.68
N ASP A 198 -0.83 -30.10 -4.02
CA ASP A 198 -2.07 -30.10 -3.25
C ASP A 198 -1.97 -29.51 -1.82
N GLN A 199 -0.91 -28.75 -1.50
CA GLN A 199 -0.70 -28.17 -0.17
C GLN A 199 -0.87 -26.64 -0.14
N ILE A 200 -0.83 -25.97 -1.31
CA ILE A 200 -0.91 -24.52 -1.42
C ILE A 200 -2.38 -24.10 -1.42
N ALA A 201 -2.79 -23.35 -0.39
CA ALA A 201 -4.12 -22.78 -0.25
C ALA A 201 -4.30 -21.57 -1.17
N ALA A 202 -3.31 -20.69 -1.21
CA ALA A 202 -3.38 -19.46 -1.99
C ALA A 202 -2.00 -18.93 -2.38
N VAL A 203 -2.01 -18.14 -3.44
CA VAL A 203 -0.95 -17.17 -3.79
C VAL A 203 -1.48 -15.79 -3.45
N ILE A 204 -0.74 -15.02 -2.63
CA ILE A 204 -1.02 -13.61 -2.35
C ILE A 204 0.01 -12.73 -3.05
N VAL A 205 -0.45 -11.71 -3.76
CA VAL A 205 0.40 -10.80 -4.52
C VAL A 205 -0.11 -9.36 -4.43
N GLU A 206 0.80 -8.40 -4.28
CA GLU A 206 0.52 -7.01 -4.65
C GLU A 206 0.53 -6.97 -6.20
N PRO A 207 -0.59 -6.72 -6.89
CA PRO A 207 -0.60 -6.72 -8.37
C PRO A 207 0.33 -5.67 -8.97
N VAL A 208 0.62 -4.62 -8.23
CA VAL A 208 1.76 -3.71 -8.41
C VAL A 208 2.43 -3.59 -7.06
N ALA A 209 3.65 -4.07 -6.93
CA ALA A 209 4.38 -4.02 -5.67
C ALA A 209 4.84 -2.59 -5.38
N ALA A 210 4.58 -2.11 -4.16
CA ALA A 210 4.82 -0.73 -3.75
C ALA A 210 5.51 -0.61 -2.37
N ASN A 211 6.09 -1.71 -1.88
CA ASN A 211 6.79 -1.78 -0.58
C ASN A 211 8.27 -2.18 -0.71
N MET A 212 8.79 -2.28 -1.93
CA MET A 212 10.21 -2.36 -2.28
C MET A 212 10.61 -1.22 -3.25
N GLY A 213 9.98 -0.07 -3.11
CA GLY A 213 9.74 0.90 -4.14
C GLY A 213 8.65 0.38 -5.10
N LEU A 214 8.38 1.11 -6.16
CA LEU A 214 7.37 0.72 -7.13
C LEU A 214 7.94 -0.28 -8.15
N VAL A 215 7.44 -1.51 -8.13
CA VAL A 215 7.82 -2.57 -9.07
C VAL A 215 6.58 -3.06 -9.81
N LEU A 216 6.62 -2.96 -11.13
CA LEU A 216 5.50 -3.32 -12.00
C LEU A 216 5.52 -4.82 -12.31
N PRO A 217 4.37 -5.47 -12.48
CA PRO A 217 4.33 -6.82 -13.00
C PRO A 217 4.80 -6.82 -14.47
N GLU A 218 5.65 -7.78 -14.82
CA GLU A 218 6.02 -8.00 -16.23
C GLU A 218 4.85 -8.64 -17.00
N GLU A 219 4.83 -8.45 -18.31
CA GLU A 219 3.79 -8.99 -19.19
C GLU A 219 3.57 -10.49 -18.98
N GLY A 220 2.33 -10.88 -18.79
CA GLY A 220 1.94 -12.27 -18.57
C GLY A 220 2.26 -12.84 -17.19
N PHE A 221 2.79 -12.04 -16.22
CA PHE A 221 3.07 -12.54 -14.88
C PHE A 221 1.78 -12.74 -14.05
N LEU A 222 0.88 -11.77 -14.04
CA LEU A 222 -0.39 -11.88 -13.31
C LEU A 222 -1.32 -12.92 -13.93
N GLU A 223 -1.34 -13.02 -15.26
CA GLU A 223 -2.05 -14.07 -16.00
C GLU A 223 -1.55 -15.45 -15.60
N PHE A 224 -0.23 -15.64 -15.55
CA PHE A 224 0.37 -16.87 -15.10
C PHE A 224 -0.02 -17.24 -13.66
N LEU A 225 -0.04 -16.25 -12.74
CA LEU A 225 -0.49 -16.49 -11.37
C LEU A 225 -1.97 -16.92 -11.32
N ARG A 226 -2.81 -16.34 -12.18
CA ARG A 226 -4.21 -16.73 -12.29
C ARG A 226 -4.38 -18.16 -12.81
N GLU A 227 -3.62 -18.53 -13.84
CA GLU A 227 -3.67 -19.86 -14.46
C GLU A 227 -3.16 -20.94 -13.50
N ILE A 228 -1.94 -20.78 -12.96
CA ILE A 228 -1.35 -21.77 -12.06
C ILE A 228 -2.19 -22.03 -10.81
N THR A 229 -2.77 -20.95 -10.23
CA THR A 229 -3.66 -21.12 -9.06
C THR A 229 -4.93 -21.88 -9.43
N LYS A 230 -5.52 -21.61 -10.59
CA LYS A 230 -6.73 -22.30 -11.07
C LYS A 230 -6.42 -23.79 -11.35
N ASP A 231 -5.33 -24.09 -12.03
CA ASP A 231 -4.95 -25.44 -12.42
C ASP A 231 -4.65 -26.35 -11.21
N HIS A 232 -4.14 -25.77 -10.12
CA HIS A 232 -3.85 -26.49 -8.87
C HIS A 232 -4.96 -26.39 -7.82
N GLY A 233 -6.11 -25.76 -8.12
CA GLY A 233 -7.21 -25.57 -7.16
C GLY A 233 -6.81 -24.74 -5.94
N SER A 234 -5.84 -23.86 -6.11
CA SER A 234 -5.43 -22.83 -5.14
C SER A 234 -6.18 -21.53 -5.41
N LEU A 235 -6.20 -20.61 -4.45
CA LEU A 235 -6.83 -19.30 -4.63
C LEU A 235 -5.80 -18.23 -4.99
N LEU A 236 -6.19 -17.28 -5.85
CA LEU A 236 -5.43 -16.07 -6.09
C LEU A 236 -5.99 -14.95 -5.21
N ILE A 237 -5.14 -14.37 -4.35
CA ILE A 237 -5.46 -13.21 -3.50
C ILE A 237 -4.72 -12.00 -4.06
N PHE A 238 -5.46 -10.98 -4.50
CA PHE A 238 -4.89 -9.68 -4.79
C PHE A 238 -4.90 -8.80 -3.54
N ASP A 239 -3.71 -8.44 -3.08
CA ASP A 239 -3.56 -7.41 -2.08
C ASP A 239 -3.64 -6.04 -2.77
N GLU A 240 -4.82 -5.49 -2.77
CA GLU A 240 -5.13 -4.17 -3.31
C GLU A 240 -5.23 -3.09 -2.23
N VAL A 241 -4.54 -3.26 -1.13
CA VAL A 241 -4.48 -2.24 -0.06
C VAL A 241 -3.90 -0.92 -0.57
N ILE A 242 -2.96 -0.95 -1.54
CA ILE A 242 -2.42 0.24 -2.21
C ILE A 242 -3.15 0.51 -3.53
N THR A 243 -3.32 -0.49 -4.36
CA THR A 243 -3.79 -0.34 -5.75
C THR A 243 -5.31 -0.20 -5.88
N GLY A 244 -6.08 -0.67 -4.91
CA GLY A 244 -7.53 -0.57 -4.89
C GLY A 244 -7.99 0.89 -4.92
N PHE A 245 -8.87 1.22 -5.87
CA PHE A 245 -9.37 2.57 -6.14
C PHE A 245 -8.27 3.59 -6.51
N ARG A 246 -7.01 3.16 -6.69
CA ARG A 246 -5.89 4.04 -7.03
C ARG A 246 -5.47 3.96 -8.49
N LEU A 247 -5.34 2.77 -9.06
CA LEU A 247 -4.97 2.61 -10.47
C LEU A 247 -6.17 2.84 -11.40
N SER A 248 -7.32 2.40 -10.96
CA SER A 248 -8.63 2.63 -11.58
C SER A 248 -9.71 2.55 -10.50
N LEU A 249 -10.93 2.84 -10.85
CA LEU A 249 -12.07 2.73 -9.93
C LEU A 249 -12.28 1.29 -9.44
N GLY A 250 -12.00 0.30 -10.27
CA GLY A 250 -12.03 -1.13 -9.92
C GLY A 250 -10.66 -1.70 -9.50
N GLY A 251 -9.68 -0.85 -9.17
CA GLY A 251 -8.35 -1.28 -8.70
C GLY A 251 -7.46 -1.86 -9.82
N ALA A 252 -6.39 -2.52 -9.41
CA ALA A 252 -5.46 -3.17 -10.32
C ALA A 252 -6.11 -4.33 -11.09
N GLN A 253 -7.05 -5.04 -10.49
CA GLN A 253 -7.78 -6.12 -11.16
C GLN A 253 -8.54 -5.64 -12.39
N GLN A 254 -9.12 -4.45 -12.35
CA GLN A 254 -9.74 -3.82 -13.53
C GLN A 254 -8.67 -3.35 -14.53
N TYR A 255 -7.61 -2.73 -14.03
CA TYR A 255 -6.53 -2.20 -14.86
C TYR A 255 -5.84 -3.29 -15.70
N TYR A 256 -5.54 -4.44 -15.09
CA TYR A 256 -4.90 -5.59 -15.75
C TYR A 256 -5.90 -6.62 -16.31
N ASN A 257 -7.20 -6.43 -16.11
CA ASN A 257 -8.25 -7.37 -16.49
C ASN A 257 -8.02 -8.80 -15.94
N ILE A 258 -7.61 -8.90 -14.67
CA ILE A 258 -7.41 -10.16 -13.95
C ILE A 258 -8.38 -10.25 -12.79
N LYS A 259 -9.22 -11.27 -12.74
CA LYS A 259 -10.16 -11.49 -11.63
C LYS A 259 -9.56 -12.45 -10.59
N PRO A 260 -9.16 -11.97 -9.38
CA PRO A 260 -8.74 -12.83 -8.29
C PRO A 260 -9.93 -13.53 -7.64
N ASP A 261 -9.65 -14.49 -6.76
CA ASP A 261 -10.66 -15.19 -5.95
C ASP A 261 -11.02 -14.41 -4.69
N ILE A 262 -10.02 -13.72 -4.10
CA ILE A 262 -10.15 -12.86 -2.93
C ILE A 262 -9.39 -11.56 -3.21
N THR A 263 -9.93 -10.45 -2.71
CA THR A 263 -9.28 -9.13 -2.74
C THR A 263 -9.24 -8.56 -1.34
N THR A 264 -8.11 -7.93 -0.97
CA THR A 264 -7.98 -7.15 0.26
C THR A 264 -7.86 -5.66 -0.06
N LEU A 265 -8.56 -4.84 0.69
CA LEU A 265 -8.61 -3.39 0.57
C LEU A 265 -8.21 -2.70 1.87
N GLY A 266 -7.72 -1.50 1.75
CA GLY A 266 -7.39 -0.60 2.84
C GLY A 266 -7.24 0.84 2.33
N LYS A 267 -6.56 1.68 3.09
CA LYS A 267 -6.18 3.04 2.65
C LYS A 267 -7.34 3.84 2.06
N ILE A 268 -7.47 3.92 0.73
CA ILE A 268 -8.50 4.73 0.03
C ILE A 268 -9.92 4.33 0.43
N VAL A 269 -10.19 3.03 0.66
CA VAL A 269 -11.54 2.57 1.06
C VAL A 269 -12.03 3.22 2.36
N GLY A 270 -11.10 3.75 3.16
CA GLY A 270 -11.40 4.45 4.41
C GLY A 270 -11.39 5.98 4.31
N GLY A 271 -11.05 6.55 3.16
CA GLY A 271 -10.99 8.01 2.98
C GLY A 271 -10.07 8.72 3.98
N GLY A 272 -9.03 8.05 4.49
CA GLY A 272 -8.11 8.54 5.52
C GLY A 272 -8.39 8.01 6.94
N MET A 273 -9.52 7.35 7.17
CA MET A 273 -9.85 6.71 8.45
C MET A 273 -9.33 5.25 8.50
N PRO A 274 -9.05 4.71 9.72
CA PRO A 274 -8.60 3.33 9.87
C PRO A 274 -9.72 2.34 9.54
N ILE A 275 -9.58 1.67 8.40
CA ILE A 275 -10.48 0.63 7.91
C ILE A 275 -9.73 -0.27 6.92
N GLY A 276 -10.17 -1.50 6.79
CA GLY A 276 -9.86 -2.41 5.72
C GLY A 276 -11.09 -3.21 5.33
N ALA A 277 -10.98 -3.94 4.24
CA ALA A 277 -11.98 -4.91 3.82
C ALA A 277 -11.30 -6.10 3.15
N TYR A 278 -11.90 -7.28 3.28
CA TYR A 278 -11.58 -8.42 2.46
C TYR A 278 -12.87 -9.02 1.92
N GLY A 279 -12.79 -9.55 0.73
CA GLY A 279 -13.97 -10.09 0.06
C GLY A 279 -13.58 -10.90 -1.16
N GLY A 280 -14.54 -11.57 -1.75
CA GLY A 280 -14.31 -12.42 -2.90
C GLY A 280 -15.57 -13.14 -3.35
N ARG A 281 -15.39 -14.27 -4.02
CA ARG A 281 -16.47 -15.14 -4.45
C ARG A 281 -17.36 -15.54 -3.25
N ARG A 282 -18.65 -15.58 -3.47
CA ARG A 282 -19.66 -15.85 -2.44
C ARG A 282 -19.38 -17.12 -1.65
N GLU A 283 -19.06 -18.21 -2.33
CA GLU A 283 -18.80 -19.50 -1.68
C GLU A 283 -17.57 -19.50 -0.76
N ILE A 284 -16.57 -18.67 -1.03
CA ILE A 284 -15.42 -18.49 -0.15
C ILE A 284 -15.83 -17.67 1.07
N MET A 285 -16.59 -16.60 0.85
CA MET A 285 -16.98 -15.70 1.94
C MET A 285 -18.03 -16.31 2.88
N GLN A 286 -18.81 -17.29 2.40
CA GLN A 286 -19.71 -18.08 3.23
C GLN A 286 -18.99 -18.98 4.24
N MET A 287 -17.68 -19.18 4.11
CA MET A 287 -16.87 -19.82 5.13
C MET A 287 -16.70 -18.97 6.40
N ILE A 288 -16.99 -17.67 6.34
CA ILE A 288 -16.78 -16.76 7.47
C ILE A 288 -17.98 -16.83 8.45
N SER A 289 -17.67 -16.96 9.75
CA SER A 289 -18.68 -16.91 10.82
C SER A 289 -19.54 -15.62 10.73
N PRO A 290 -20.88 -15.69 10.93
CA PRO A 290 -21.63 -16.81 11.49
C PRO A 290 -22.08 -17.88 10.47
N ASP A 291 -21.89 -17.65 9.15
CA ASP A 291 -22.37 -18.58 8.11
C ASP A 291 -21.50 -19.85 8.05
N GLY A 292 -20.20 -19.73 8.33
CA GLY A 292 -19.23 -20.81 8.25
C GLY A 292 -18.30 -20.89 9.47
N PRO A 293 -17.33 -21.82 9.46
CA PRO A 293 -16.50 -22.12 10.62
C PRO A 293 -15.28 -21.18 10.79
N VAL A 294 -15.01 -20.31 9.83
CA VAL A 294 -13.83 -19.43 9.86
C VAL A 294 -14.15 -18.19 10.70
N TYR A 295 -13.48 -18.07 11.86
CA TYR A 295 -13.75 -16.98 12.79
C TYR A 295 -13.02 -15.69 12.42
N GLN A 296 -13.75 -14.57 12.45
CA GLN A 296 -13.24 -13.19 12.42
C GLN A 296 -14.20 -12.29 13.22
N ALA A 297 -13.65 -11.36 14.00
CA ALA A 297 -14.41 -10.35 14.71
C ALA A 297 -13.59 -9.07 14.86
N GLY A 298 -14.26 -7.94 15.06
CA GLY A 298 -13.63 -6.64 15.31
C GLY A 298 -14.62 -5.66 15.93
N THR A 299 -14.32 -5.17 17.13
CA THR A 299 -15.20 -4.25 17.89
C THR A 299 -15.53 -2.98 17.09
N LEU A 300 -14.56 -2.43 16.37
CA LEU A 300 -14.70 -1.18 15.62
C LEU A 300 -14.84 -1.41 14.10
N SER A 301 -14.91 -2.66 13.64
CA SER A 301 -15.14 -2.97 12.22
C SER A 301 -16.48 -2.39 11.77
N GLY A 302 -16.46 -1.61 10.69
CA GLY A 302 -17.66 -0.97 10.16
C GLY A 302 -18.17 0.21 10.98
N ASN A 303 -17.35 0.82 11.85
CA ASN A 303 -17.78 1.98 12.62
C ASN A 303 -18.29 3.13 11.71
N PRO A 304 -19.29 3.91 12.18
CA PRO A 304 -19.99 4.87 11.33
C PRO A 304 -19.12 6.01 10.81
N VAL A 305 -18.03 6.35 11.48
CA VAL A 305 -17.12 7.42 11.08
C VAL A 305 -16.26 6.99 9.90
N ALA A 306 -15.61 5.82 10.02
CA ALA A 306 -14.76 5.28 8.95
C ALA A 306 -15.57 4.89 7.71
N THR A 307 -16.75 4.26 7.88
CA THR A 307 -17.64 3.95 6.76
C THR A 307 -18.14 5.20 6.04
N THR A 308 -18.47 6.26 6.78
CA THR A 308 -18.87 7.55 6.17
C THR A 308 -17.75 8.16 5.32
N ALA A 309 -16.51 8.17 5.84
CA ALA A 309 -15.37 8.69 5.10
C ALA A 309 -15.13 7.88 3.82
N GLY A 310 -15.21 6.55 3.91
CA GLY A 310 -15.07 5.65 2.78
C GLY A 310 -16.16 5.86 1.72
N ILE A 311 -17.43 5.86 2.11
CA ILE A 311 -18.57 6.08 1.20
C ILE A 311 -18.40 7.39 0.44
N GLU A 312 -18.12 8.49 1.14
CA GLU A 312 -17.97 9.79 0.50
C GLU A 312 -16.78 9.83 -0.46
N THR A 313 -15.64 9.28 -0.07
CA THR A 313 -14.45 9.19 -0.93
C THR A 313 -14.73 8.39 -2.19
N LEU A 314 -15.32 7.21 -2.07
CA LEU A 314 -15.62 6.35 -3.22
C LEU A 314 -16.68 6.96 -4.14
N ASN A 315 -17.67 7.66 -3.59
CA ASN A 315 -18.66 8.40 -4.39
C ASN A 315 -18.03 9.54 -5.19
N ILE A 316 -17.08 10.27 -4.60
CA ILE A 316 -16.34 11.32 -5.32
C ILE A 316 -15.57 10.70 -6.50
N LEU A 317 -14.83 9.60 -6.26
CA LEU A 317 -14.08 8.92 -7.31
C LEU A 317 -15.00 8.35 -8.41
N LYS A 318 -16.13 7.76 -8.04
CA LYS A 318 -17.13 7.22 -8.96
C LYS A 318 -17.73 8.29 -9.87
N ASN A 319 -17.97 9.49 -9.33
CA ASN A 319 -18.56 10.60 -10.05
C ASN A 319 -17.55 11.42 -10.88
N ASP A 320 -16.26 11.14 -10.76
CA ASP A 320 -15.19 11.79 -11.52
C ASP A 320 -14.24 10.76 -12.16
N PRO A 321 -14.68 10.03 -13.18
CA PRO A 321 -13.88 8.98 -13.81
C PRO A 321 -12.60 9.50 -14.49
N GLN A 322 -12.54 10.81 -14.81
CA GLN A 322 -11.36 11.43 -15.42
C GLN A 322 -10.23 11.69 -14.40
N ILE A 323 -10.48 11.49 -13.11
CA ILE A 323 -9.46 11.71 -12.06
C ILE A 323 -8.21 10.87 -12.31
N TYR A 324 -8.36 9.63 -12.76
CA TYR A 324 -7.25 8.71 -13.01
C TYR A 324 -6.33 9.17 -14.14
N GLU A 325 -6.91 9.70 -15.21
CA GLU A 325 -6.15 10.26 -16.33
C GLU A 325 -5.36 11.52 -15.91
N ARG A 326 -6.02 12.43 -15.18
CA ARG A 326 -5.34 13.63 -14.64
C ARG A 326 -4.18 13.26 -13.70
N LEU A 327 -4.39 12.27 -12.84
CA LEU A 327 -3.36 11.79 -11.92
C LEU A 327 -2.17 11.17 -12.68
N GLU A 328 -2.45 10.35 -13.69
CA GLU A 328 -1.41 9.73 -14.52
C GLU A 328 -0.60 10.78 -15.29
N GLN A 329 -1.25 11.79 -15.88
CA GLN A 329 -0.58 12.88 -16.60
C GLN A 329 0.39 13.64 -15.69
N LYS A 330 -0.03 13.99 -14.45
CA LYS A 330 0.82 14.64 -13.44
C LYS A 330 2.01 13.77 -13.06
N THR A 331 1.76 12.48 -12.83
CA THR A 331 2.80 11.52 -12.47
C THR A 331 3.82 11.33 -13.59
N ARG A 332 3.35 11.23 -14.82
CA ARG A 332 4.22 11.12 -16.02
C ARG A 332 5.14 12.33 -16.15
N LYS A 333 4.61 13.54 -15.95
CA LYS A 333 5.39 14.79 -16.00
C LYS A 333 6.55 14.78 -14.98
N LEU A 334 6.29 14.35 -13.75
CA LEU A 334 7.32 14.18 -12.71
C LEU A 334 8.34 13.08 -13.07
N ALA A 335 7.87 11.95 -13.55
CA ALA A 335 8.72 10.82 -13.91
C ALA A 335 9.64 11.14 -15.09
N ASP A 336 9.12 11.82 -16.11
CA ASP A 336 9.90 12.20 -17.28
C ASP A 336 10.96 13.25 -16.92
N ALA A 337 10.61 14.25 -16.09
CA ALA A 337 11.58 15.23 -15.59
C ALA A 337 12.70 14.57 -14.78
N ALA A 338 12.37 13.57 -13.95
CA ALA A 338 13.38 12.82 -13.19
C ALA A 338 14.29 12.00 -14.13
N ARG A 339 13.73 11.29 -15.12
CA ARG A 339 14.51 10.52 -16.11
C ARG A 339 15.49 11.41 -16.89
N GLU A 340 15.01 12.56 -17.35
CA GLU A 340 15.83 13.52 -18.08
C GLU A 340 17.00 14.04 -17.22
N ALA A 341 16.71 14.44 -15.98
CA ALA A 341 17.73 14.96 -15.06
C ALA A 341 18.73 13.90 -14.61
N GLY A 342 18.28 12.65 -14.45
CA GLY A 342 19.11 11.54 -13.97
C GLY A 342 20.05 10.94 -15.02
N LYS A 343 19.92 11.31 -16.30
CA LYS A 343 20.86 10.98 -17.42
C LYS A 343 21.30 9.52 -17.49
N GLY A 344 20.44 8.58 -17.10
CA GLY A 344 20.74 7.14 -17.12
C GLY A 344 21.37 6.58 -15.83
N HIS A 345 21.61 7.41 -14.82
CA HIS A 345 22.13 6.97 -13.51
C HIS A 345 21.01 6.55 -12.53
N ILE A 346 19.77 6.74 -12.92
CA ILE A 346 18.59 6.36 -12.12
C ILE A 346 17.60 5.54 -12.94
N CYS A 347 16.85 4.66 -12.25
CA CYS A 347 15.68 4.00 -12.79
C CYS A 347 14.42 4.63 -12.21
N VAL A 348 13.44 4.96 -13.06
CA VAL A 348 12.16 5.55 -12.63
C VAL A 348 11.03 4.63 -13.09
N ASN A 349 10.38 3.99 -12.12
CA ASN A 349 9.14 3.24 -12.33
C ASN A 349 7.93 4.13 -12.05
N GLN A 350 6.86 3.95 -12.85
CA GLN A 350 5.65 4.76 -12.75
C GLN A 350 4.45 3.98 -13.29
N ILE A 351 3.29 4.11 -12.63
CA ILE A 351 1.99 3.64 -13.10
C ILE A 351 0.87 4.44 -12.42
N GLY A 352 -0.11 4.92 -13.18
CA GLY A 352 -1.21 5.74 -12.65
C GLY A 352 -0.68 6.91 -11.83
N SER A 353 -1.07 6.99 -10.56
CA SER A 353 -0.63 8.02 -9.59
C SER A 353 0.49 7.57 -8.65
N LEU A 354 1.29 6.59 -9.07
CA LEU A 354 2.39 6.01 -8.31
C LEU A 354 3.71 6.17 -9.06
N MET A 355 4.80 6.51 -8.35
CA MET A 355 6.15 6.49 -8.91
C MET A 355 7.21 6.23 -7.85
N SER A 356 8.36 5.70 -8.28
CA SER A 356 9.58 5.63 -7.48
C SER A 356 10.79 5.98 -8.33
N VAL A 357 11.75 6.66 -7.71
CA VAL A 357 13.07 6.95 -8.28
C VAL A 357 14.08 6.07 -7.58
N PHE A 358 14.75 5.19 -8.32
CA PHE A 358 15.79 4.31 -7.82
C PHE A 358 17.16 4.82 -8.28
N PHE A 359 18.10 4.90 -7.36
CA PHE A 359 19.47 5.37 -7.62
C PHE A 359 20.35 4.21 -8.09
N THR A 360 20.02 3.69 -9.27
CA THR A 360 20.72 2.60 -9.96
C THR A 360 20.51 2.73 -11.46
N ASP A 361 21.49 2.34 -12.26
CA ASP A 361 21.41 2.28 -13.74
C ASP A 361 20.70 1.00 -14.24
N GLN A 362 20.39 0.06 -13.33
CA GLN A 362 19.70 -1.18 -13.68
C GLN A 362 18.19 -0.96 -13.79
N LYS A 363 17.53 -1.74 -14.67
CA LYS A 363 16.07 -1.82 -14.69
C LYS A 363 15.58 -2.51 -13.40
N VAL A 364 14.80 -1.80 -12.61
CA VAL A 364 14.21 -2.36 -11.38
C VAL A 364 12.90 -3.07 -11.71
N ARG A 365 12.88 -4.40 -11.51
CA ARG A 365 11.75 -5.29 -11.83
C ARG A 365 11.42 -6.31 -10.75
N ASP A 366 12.26 -6.43 -9.73
CA ASP A 366 12.16 -7.36 -8.61
C ASP A 366 12.89 -6.81 -7.38
N PHE A 367 12.90 -7.58 -6.29
CA PHE A 367 13.57 -7.18 -5.07
C PHE A 367 15.10 -7.09 -5.24
N GLU A 368 15.73 -8.03 -5.96
CA GLU A 368 17.19 -8.05 -6.18
C GLU A 368 17.66 -6.79 -6.91
N SER A 369 16.94 -6.40 -7.97
CA SER A 369 17.24 -5.16 -8.68
C SER A 369 16.89 -3.90 -7.88
N ALA A 370 15.85 -3.92 -7.05
CA ALA A 370 15.49 -2.79 -6.20
C ALA A 370 16.58 -2.47 -5.16
N VAL A 371 17.19 -3.49 -4.56
CA VAL A 371 18.25 -3.31 -3.52
C VAL A 371 19.60 -2.88 -4.09
N THR A 372 19.78 -2.84 -5.41
CA THR A 372 20.97 -2.24 -6.04
C THR A 372 20.97 -0.71 -5.92
N SER A 373 19.85 -0.11 -5.54
CA SER A 373 19.72 1.34 -5.40
C SER A 373 20.62 1.90 -4.30
N ASN A 374 21.34 2.99 -4.61
CA ASN A 374 22.18 3.68 -3.65
C ASN A 374 21.34 4.50 -2.66
N THR A 375 21.19 3.96 -1.44
CA THR A 375 20.36 4.57 -0.40
C THR A 375 20.98 5.87 0.20
N GLU A 376 22.27 6.10 0.06
CA GLU A 376 22.91 7.35 0.49
C GLU A 376 22.57 8.48 -0.48
N GLN A 377 22.64 8.24 -1.80
CA GLN A 377 22.19 9.21 -2.79
C GLN A 377 20.69 9.51 -2.64
N TYR A 378 19.88 8.50 -2.30
CA TYR A 378 18.47 8.75 -1.97
C TYR A 378 18.30 9.66 -0.76
N ALA A 379 19.10 9.45 0.29
CA ALA A 379 19.03 10.28 1.51
C ALA A 379 19.42 11.74 1.22
N ASP A 380 20.40 11.97 0.35
CA ASP A 380 20.79 13.31 -0.10
C ASP A 380 19.69 13.96 -0.97
N TYR A 381 19.13 13.21 -1.91
CA TYR A 381 17.99 13.64 -2.73
C TYR A 381 16.78 14.00 -1.86
N PHE A 382 16.41 13.13 -0.91
CA PHE A 382 15.35 13.40 0.06
C PHE A 382 15.63 14.68 0.85
N GLY A 383 16.85 14.82 1.34
CA GLY A 383 17.27 15.97 2.12
C GLY A 383 17.18 17.28 1.36
N TYR A 384 17.65 17.29 0.10
CA TYR A 384 17.57 18.45 -0.78
C TYR A 384 16.12 18.92 -0.98
N LEU A 385 15.22 17.96 -1.24
CA LEU A 385 13.79 18.22 -1.46
C LEU A 385 13.09 18.69 -0.18
N LEU A 386 13.32 17.99 0.94
CA LEU A 386 12.72 18.37 2.23
C LEU A 386 13.08 19.79 2.63
N ASP A 387 14.33 20.19 2.46
CA ASP A 387 14.80 21.53 2.81
C ASP A 387 14.24 22.64 1.90
N ARG A 388 13.55 22.25 0.80
CA ARG A 388 12.90 23.17 -0.17
C ARG A 388 11.38 23.04 -0.22
N GLY A 389 10.80 22.34 0.76
CA GLY A 389 9.35 22.24 0.90
C GLY A 389 8.70 21.16 0.02
N ILE A 390 9.43 20.12 -0.31
CA ILE A 390 8.88 18.91 -0.97
C ILE A 390 9.06 17.74 -0.01
N TYR A 391 7.96 17.09 0.37
CA TYR A 391 7.95 15.97 1.29
C TYR A 391 7.68 14.67 0.54
N ILE A 392 8.74 13.88 0.32
CA ILE A 392 8.68 12.53 -0.22
C ILE A 392 8.85 11.50 0.91
N ALA A 393 8.76 10.21 0.59
CA ALA A 393 8.94 9.17 1.60
C ALA A 393 10.37 9.16 2.16
N PRO A 394 10.58 9.03 3.48
CA PRO A 394 11.91 8.99 4.08
C PRO A 394 12.56 7.60 3.98
N SER A 395 12.42 6.93 2.85
CA SER A 395 13.02 5.64 2.51
C SER A 395 12.98 5.39 1.02
N GLN A 396 14.09 4.88 0.46
CA GLN A 396 14.20 4.47 -0.95
C GLN A 396 13.13 3.46 -1.37
N PHE A 397 12.74 2.58 -0.44
CA PHE A 397 11.85 1.45 -0.73
C PHE A 397 10.36 1.77 -0.55
N GLU A 398 10.04 3.04 -0.44
CA GLU A 398 8.66 3.53 -0.41
C GLU A 398 8.30 4.20 -1.74
N THR A 399 7.01 4.16 -2.05
CA THR A 399 6.46 4.75 -3.27
C THR A 399 5.99 6.19 -3.02
N MET A 400 6.18 7.06 -4.00
CA MET A 400 5.56 8.39 -4.05
C MET A 400 4.14 8.29 -4.58
N PHE A 401 3.25 9.11 -4.03
CA PHE A 401 1.84 9.18 -4.39
C PHE A 401 1.47 10.57 -4.89
N ILE A 402 0.72 10.64 -5.98
CA ILE A 402 0.17 11.89 -6.48
C ILE A 402 -1.32 11.93 -6.13
N SER A 403 -1.78 13.08 -5.64
CA SER A 403 -3.18 13.32 -5.32
C SER A 403 -3.85 14.25 -6.34
N ASN A 404 -5.18 14.24 -6.36
CA ASN A 404 -5.94 15.16 -7.20
C ASN A 404 -5.75 16.63 -6.80
N ALA A 405 -5.33 16.87 -5.55
CA ALA A 405 -5.11 18.22 -5.03
C ALA A 405 -3.82 18.88 -5.54
N HIS A 406 -2.79 18.11 -5.96
CA HIS A 406 -1.59 18.69 -6.57
C HIS A 406 -1.96 19.52 -7.78
N THR A 407 -1.55 20.79 -7.80
CA THR A 407 -1.75 21.69 -8.95
C THR A 407 -0.66 21.49 -10.00
N GLU A 408 -0.87 22.02 -11.21
CA GLU A 408 0.19 22.03 -12.23
C GLU A 408 1.43 22.81 -11.78
N GLU A 409 1.22 23.91 -11.05
CA GLU A 409 2.32 24.71 -10.48
C GLU A 409 3.14 23.90 -9.46
N ASP A 410 2.49 23.09 -8.62
CA ASP A 410 3.18 22.20 -7.67
C ASP A 410 4.01 21.13 -8.37
N ILE A 411 3.45 20.56 -9.43
CA ILE A 411 4.16 19.58 -10.26
C ILE A 411 5.37 20.23 -10.93
N GLU A 412 5.22 21.41 -11.54
CA GLU A 412 6.32 22.14 -12.18
C GLU A 412 7.43 22.54 -11.20
N LYS A 413 7.04 23.04 -10.02
CA LYS A 413 7.98 23.34 -8.95
C LYS A 413 8.74 22.10 -8.51
N THR A 414 8.04 20.97 -8.38
CA THR A 414 8.66 19.71 -7.97
C THR A 414 9.59 19.15 -9.06
N CYS A 415 9.19 19.19 -10.33
CA CYS A 415 10.06 18.82 -11.46
C CYS A 415 11.37 19.60 -11.43
N LYS A 416 11.29 20.92 -11.26
CA LYS A 416 12.46 21.79 -11.17
C LYS A 416 13.38 21.39 -10.02
N LEU A 417 12.82 21.28 -8.80
CA LEU A 417 13.61 20.98 -7.59
C LEU A 417 14.17 19.56 -7.62
N ALA A 418 13.42 18.58 -8.13
CA ALA A 418 13.90 17.22 -8.32
C ALA A 418 15.05 17.16 -9.33
N GLY A 419 14.94 17.90 -10.44
CA GLY A 419 16.01 18.04 -11.42
C GLY A 419 17.27 18.68 -10.83
N GLU A 420 17.13 19.77 -10.09
CA GLU A 420 18.26 20.41 -9.39
C GLU A 420 18.93 19.46 -8.39
N ALA A 421 18.11 18.70 -7.63
CA ALA A 421 18.61 17.72 -6.67
C ALA A 421 19.44 16.64 -7.39
N LEU A 422 18.91 16.03 -8.45
CA LEU A 422 19.59 14.99 -9.22
C LEU A 422 20.89 15.52 -9.87
N CYS A 423 20.88 16.74 -10.41
CA CYS A 423 22.09 17.35 -10.97
C CYS A 423 23.16 17.68 -9.93
N SER A 424 22.81 17.77 -8.66
CA SER A 424 23.75 18.04 -7.58
C SER A 424 24.40 16.80 -6.96
N LEU A 425 23.95 15.62 -7.35
CA LEU A 425 24.52 14.35 -6.87
C LEU A 425 25.73 13.94 -7.72
N ASP A 426 26.72 13.36 -7.07
CA ASP A 426 27.83 12.67 -7.71
C ASP A 426 27.40 11.22 -7.99
N PHE A 427 27.18 10.92 -9.27
CA PHE A 427 26.82 9.58 -9.76
C PHE A 427 28.02 8.73 -10.13
#